data_8bbc582309ba82c8112a4ef44969d123
#
_entry.id   8bbc582309ba82c8112a4ef44969d123
#
_cell.length_a   1.000
_cell.length_b   1.000
_cell.length_c   1.000
_cell.angle_alpha   90.00
_cell.angle_beta   90.00
_cell.angle_gamma   90.00
#
_symmetry.space_group_name_H-M   'P 1'
#
loop_
_entity.id
_entity.type
_entity.pdbx_description
1 polymer ?
#
loop_
_entity_poly.entity_id
_entity_poly.type
_entity_poly.pdbx_seq_one_letter_code
_entity_poly.pdbx_strand_id
1 'polypeptide(L)'
;MASAMIEIEKFKNLLKKKHKLAVFVDGPNVLRRDVNLSLREIKENLKTIGLIKICRVYLNQNAPSKLVEAAINEGYEVVTTPSDVDVCMAVDATSAIYNPAVNVIALVTRDTDFHFVLKKAKEMGKATIVVGAKENFSSALRNTADEAILLEGMKESREMENKGRNNG
;
A
#
# COMPACT_ATOMS: atom_id res chain seq x y z
N MET A 1 -17.00 -4.00 28.50
CA MET A 1 -18.03 -3.07 27.95
C MET A 1 -17.44 -1.80 27.38
N ALA A 2 -16.56 -1.09 28.06
CA ALA A 2 -15.93 0.13 27.52
C ALA A 2 -15.14 -0.11 26.21
N SER A 3 -14.41 -1.23 26.07
CA SER A 3 -13.64 -1.59 24.87
C SER A 3 -14.56 -1.79 23.65
N ALA A 4 -15.67 -2.53 23.79
CA ALA A 4 -16.62 -2.78 22.71
C ALA A 4 -17.33 -1.49 22.25
N MET A 5 -17.65 -0.57 23.19
CA MET A 5 -18.24 0.73 22.86
C MET A 5 -17.27 1.62 22.06
N ILE A 6 -15.99 1.60 22.41
CA ILE A 6 -14.94 2.33 21.68
C ILE A 6 -14.81 1.79 20.26
N GLU A 7 -14.86 0.48 20.07
CA GLU A 7 -14.80 -0.14 18.74
C GLU A 7 -16.02 0.23 17.88
N ILE A 8 -17.21 0.22 18.46
CA ILE A 8 -18.46 0.63 17.78
C ILE A 8 -18.40 2.10 17.36
N GLU A 9 -17.90 2.98 18.22
CA GLU A 9 -17.79 4.41 17.91
C GLU A 9 -16.75 4.67 16.80
N LYS A 10 -15.61 3.98 16.84
CA LYS A 10 -14.63 3.99 15.74
C LYS A 10 -15.25 3.53 14.42
N PHE A 11 -16.06 2.47 14.46
CA PHE A 11 -16.74 1.97 13.27
C PHE A 11 -17.76 2.97 12.72
N LYS A 12 -18.59 3.58 13.57
CA LYS A 12 -19.54 4.63 13.18
C LYS A 12 -18.82 5.83 12.54
N ASN A 13 -17.68 6.24 13.11
CA ASN A 13 -16.87 7.33 12.56
C ASN A 13 -16.26 6.95 11.21
N LEU A 14 -15.85 5.70 11.03
CA LEU A 14 -15.36 5.18 9.77
C LEU A 14 -16.44 5.24 8.67
N LEU A 15 -17.68 4.85 8.99
CA LEU A 15 -18.80 4.90 8.05
C LEU A 15 -19.17 6.33 7.61
N LYS A 16 -18.90 7.32 8.45
CA LYS A 16 -19.10 8.74 8.11
C LYS A 16 -18.02 9.31 7.18
N LYS A 17 -16.91 8.60 6.97
CA LYS A 17 -15.83 9.07 6.12
C LYS A 17 -16.30 9.16 4.67
N LYS A 18 -16.13 10.34 4.09
CA LYS A 18 -16.48 10.60 2.67
C LYS A 18 -15.51 9.94 1.70
N HIS A 19 -14.28 9.63 2.14
CA HIS A 19 -13.25 9.04 1.28
C HIS A 19 -13.36 7.52 1.25
N LYS A 20 -13.43 6.99 0.04
CA LYS A 20 -13.49 5.56 -0.27
C LYS A 20 -12.29 5.19 -1.14
N LEU A 21 -11.37 4.42 -0.58
CA LEU A 21 -10.07 4.16 -1.16
C LEU A 21 -10.04 2.83 -1.91
N ALA A 22 -9.37 2.84 -3.07
CA ALA A 22 -8.82 1.65 -3.70
C ALA A 22 -7.29 1.67 -3.52
N VAL A 23 -6.75 0.63 -2.91
CA VAL A 23 -5.34 0.51 -2.55
C VAL A 23 -4.68 -0.60 -3.36
N PHE A 24 -3.60 -0.25 -4.03
CA PHE A 24 -2.83 -1.16 -4.89
C PHE A 24 -1.37 -1.13 -4.48
N VAL A 25 -0.84 -2.29 -4.06
CA VAL A 25 0.52 -2.44 -3.54
C VAL A 25 1.38 -3.21 -4.54
N ASP A 26 2.42 -2.57 -5.00
CA ASP A 26 3.46 -3.14 -5.85
C ASP A 26 4.44 -3.95 -4.97
N GLY A 27 4.13 -5.23 -4.76
CA GLY A 27 4.88 -6.08 -3.86
C GLY A 27 6.38 -6.16 -4.17
N PRO A 28 6.80 -6.47 -5.42
CA PRO A 28 8.21 -6.54 -5.77
C PRO A 28 9.00 -5.27 -5.50
N ASN A 29 8.36 -4.11 -5.61
CA ASN A 29 9.02 -2.82 -5.40
C ASN A 29 9.09 -2.36 -3.95
N VAL A 30 8.13 -2.74 -3.11
CA VAL A 30 8.03 -2.18 -1.75
C VAL A 30 8.25 -3.20 -0.63
N LEU A 31 8.12 -4.49 -0.93
CA LEU A 31 8.34 -5.58 0.04
C LEU A 31 9.74 -6.23 -0.09
N ARG A 32 10.63 -5.59 -0.81
CA ARG A 32 12.04 -6.02 -0.95
C ARG A 32 12.79 -5.78 0.36
N ARG A 33 13.86 -6.55 0.57
CA ARG A 33 14.72 -6.47 1.76
C ARG A 33 15.31 -5.08 2.02
N ASP A 34 15.61 -4.34 0.97
CA ASP A 34 16.19 -2.99 1.04
C ASP A 34 15.16 -1.89 1.36
N VAL A 35 13.90 -2.12 1.10
CA VAL A 35 12.78 -1.18 1.34
C VAL A 35 11.88 -1.66 2.46
N ASN A 36 11.39 -2.87 2.34
CA ASN A 36 10.63 -3.66 3.30
C ASN A 36 9.55 -2.85 4.07
N LEU A 37 8.58 -2.32 3.34
CA LEU A 37 7.45 -1.64 3.97
C LEU A 37 6.52 -2.63 4.67
N SER A 38 5.97 -2.24 5.79
CA SER A 38 4.98 -3.03 6.52
C SER A 38 3.60 -2.92 5.88
N LEU A 39 3.03 -4.04 5.42
CA LEU A 39 1.66 -4.10 4.90
C LEU A 39 0.63 -3.63 5.92
N ARG A 40 0.85 -3.94 7.20
CA ARG A 40 0.03 -3.46 8.32
C ARG A 40 0.09 -1.95 8.43
N GLU A 41 1.27 -1.37 8.47
CA GLU A 41 1.47 0.07 8.63
C GLU A 41 0.88 0.87 7.46
N ILE A 42 1.05 0.38 6.22
CA ILE A 42 0.41 0.96 5.03
C ILE A 42 -1.09 1.05 5.25
N LYS A 43 -1.71 -0.06 5.62
CA LYS A 43 -3.16 -0.14 5.79
C LYS A 43 -3.67 0.72 6.94
N GLU A 44 -2.98 0.74 8.07
CA GLU A 44 -3.33 1.56 9.23
C GLU A 44 -3.29 3.05 8.90
N ASN A 45 -2.25 3.51 8.20
CA ASN A 45 -2.18 4.90 7.74
C ASN A 45 -3.34 5.25 6.81
N LEU A 46 -3.63 4.41 5.81
CA LEU A 46 -4.70 4.67 4.85
C LEU A 46 -6.09 4.63 5.49
N LYS A 47 -6.31 3.80 6.51
CA LYS A 47 -7.56 3.78 7.30
C LYS A 47 -7.83 5.08 8.04
N THR A 48 -6.83 5.86 8.37
CA THR A 48 -7.02 7.19 8.99
C THR A 48 -7.68 8.17 8.02
N ILE A 49 -7.48 7.98 6.72
CA ILE A 49 -7.98 8.85 5.65
C ILE A 49 -9.43 8.49 5.29
N GLY A 50 -9.71 7.21 5.10
CA GLY A 50 -11.02 6.80 4.62
C GLY A 50 -11.30 5.31 4.76
N LEU A 51 -12.40 4.90 4.17
CA LEU A 51 -12.83 3.51 4.11
C LEU A 51 -12.16 2.82 2.91
N ILE A 52 -11.40 1.77 3.17
CA ILE A 52 -10.76 0.98 2.11
C ILE A 52 -11.80 0.02 1.51
N LYS A 53 -12.11 0.18 0.23
CA LYS A 53 -13.05 -0.64 -0.54
C LYS A 53 -12.35 -1.74 -1.32
N ILE A 54 -11.18 -1.44 -1.87
CA ILE A 54 -10.34 -2.37 -2.61
C ILE A 54 -8.96 -2.31 -1.96
N CYS A 55 -8.37 -3.46 -1.65
CA CYS A 55 -7.07 -3.56 -1.02
C CYS A 55 -6.32 -4.75 -1.62
N ARG A 56 -5.45 -4.50 -2.58
CA ARG A 56 -4.74 -5.53 -3.35
C ARG A 56 -3.24 -5.39 -3.20
N VAL A 57 -2.55 -6.53 -3.07
CA VAL A 57 -1.11 -6.63 -3.21
C VAL A 57 -0.77 -7.54 -4.38
N TYR A 58 0.10 -7.07 -5.24
CA TYR A 58 0.55 -7.77 -6.45
C TYR A 58 1.89 -8.41 -6.19
N LEU A 59 1.97 -9.68 -6.47
CA LEU A 59 3.17 -10.48 -6.27
C LEU A 59 3.47 -11.30 -7.53
N ASN A 60 4.73 -11.61 -7.75
CA ASN A 60 5.09 -12.55 -8.78
C ASN A 60 4.72 -13.99 -8.34
N GLN A 61 4.52 -14.88 -9.32
CA GLN A 61 4.07 -16.26 -9.04
C GLN A 61 5.01 -17.07 -8.15
N ASN A 62 6.28 -16.66 -8.04
CA ASN A 62 7.30 -17.31 -7.23
C ASN A 62 7.46 -16.67 -5.84
N ALA A 63 6.54 -15.80 -5.44
CA ALA A 63 6.58 -15.18 -4.13
C ALA A 63 6.52 -16.24 -3.02
N PRO A 64 7.30 -16.08 -1.93
CA PRO A 64 7.29 -17.03 -0.82
C PRO A 64 5.88 -17.18 -0.22
N SER A 65 5.46 -18.42 0.07
CA SER A 65 4.14 -18.70 0.65
C SER A 65 3.89 -17.95 1.96
N LYS A 66 4.93 -17.76 2.78
CA LYS A 66 4.84 -16.97 4.01
C LYS A 66 4.47 -15.50 3.76
N LEU A 67 4.94 -14.92 2.66
CA LEU A 67 4.59 -13.55 2.28
C LEU A 67 3.14 -13.47 1.82
N VAL A 68 2.68 -14.46 1.05
CA VAL A 68 1.27 -14.58 0.63
C VAL A 68 0.35 -14.70 1.85
N GLU A 69 0.67 -15.60 2.78
CA GLU A 69 -0.09 -15.76 4.03
C GLU A 69 -0.10 -14.48 4.87
N ALA A 70 1.04 -13.82 5.01
CA ALA A 70 1.13 -12.56 5.76
C ALA A 70 0.23 -11.48 5.14
N ALA A 71 0.21 -11.37 3.81
CA ALA A 71 -0.64 -10.42 3.11
C ALA A 71 -2.14 -10.72 3.31
N ILE A 72 -2.53 -11.99 3.21
CA ILE A 72 -3.90 -12.43 3.47
C ILE A 72 -4.31 -12.13 4.93
N ASN A 73 -3.44 -12.42 5.88
CA ASN A 73 -3.69 -12.16 7.30
C ASN A 73 -3.86 -10.67 7.62
N GLU A 74 -3.21 -9.80 6.87
CA GLU A 74 -3.40 -8.35 6.95
C GLU A 74 -4.63 -7.86 6.16
N GLY A 75 -5.38 -8.79 5.54
CA GLY A 75 -6.63 -8.50 4.84
C GLY A 75 -6.44 -7.90 3.45
N TYR A 76 -5.34 -8.25 2.77
CA TYR A 76 -5.16 -7.94 1.35
C TYR A 76 -5.70 -9.05 0.47
N GLU A 77 -6.29 -8.69 -0.65
CA GLU A 77 -6.45 -9.59 -1.78
C GLU A 77 -5.09 -9.74 -2.46
N VAL A 78 -4.58 -10.96 -2.55
CA VAL A 78 -3.30 -11.25 -3.18
C VAL A 78 -3.51 -11.61 -4.64
N VAL A 79 -2.91 -10.84 -5.52
CA VAL A 79 -2.91 -11.09 -6.96
C VAL A 79 -1.52 -11.57 -7.38
N THR A 80 -1.41 -12.79 -7.87
CA THR A 80 -0.16 -13.34 -8.39
C THR A 80 -0.20 -13.39 -9.91
N THR A 81 0.89 -13.03 -10.54
CA THR A 81 1.01 -13.05 -12.01
C THR A 81 2.33 -13.68 -12.46
N PRO A 82 2.32 -14.48 -13.56
CA PRO A 82 3.54 -14.99 -14.17
C PRO A 82 4.29 -13.95 -15.01
N SER A 83 3.62 -12.84 -15.34
CA SER A 83 4.17 -11.75 -16.14
C SER A 83 4.49 -10.53 -15.28
N ASP A 84 4.67 -9.38 -15.91
CA ASP A 84 5.02 -8.14 -15.24
C ASP A 84 3.91 -7.71 -14.25
N VAL A 85 4.28 -7.61 -13.00
CA VAL A 85 3.41 -7.17 -11.91
C VAL A 85 2.90 -5.75 -12.19
N ASP A 86 3.75 -4.88 -12.70
CA ASP A 86 3.43 -3.48 -13.00
C ASP A 86 2.26 -3.33 -13.96
N VAL A 87 2.27 -4.11 -15.04
CA VAL A 87 1.20 -4.10 -16.04
C VAL A 87 -0.12 -4.55 -15.43
N CYS A 88 -0.11 -5.64 -14.68
CA CYS A 88 -1.30 -6.16 -14.01
C CYS A 88 -1.87 -5.14 -13.02
N MET A 89 -1.03 -4.56 -12.18
CA MET A 89 -1.42 -3.53 -11.21
C MET A 89 -1.93 -2.26 -11.88
N ALA A 90 -1.28 -1.81 -12.96
CA ALA A 90 -1.70 -0.62 -13.70
C ALA A 90 -3.09 -0.78 -14.33
N VAL A 91 -3.39 -1.96 -14.89
CA VAL A 91 -4.72 -2.28 -15.46
C VAL A 91 -5.79 -2.25 -14.38
N ASP A 92 -5.56 -2.89 -13.24
CA ASP A 92 -6.52 -2.93 -12.14
C ASP A 92 -6.73 -1.54 -11.52
N ALA A 93 -5.66 -0.79 -11.29
CA ALA A 93 -5.73 0.57 -10.75
C ALA A 93 -6.47 1.50 -11.71
N THR A 94 -6.24 1.38 -13.02
CA THR A 94 -6.96 2.14 -14.03
C THR A 94 -8.44 1.77 -14.06
N SER A 95 -8.78 0.49 -13.95
CA SER A 95 -10.17 0.03 -13.85
C SER A 95 -10.89 0.61 -12.63
N ALA A 96 -10.21 0.71 -11.48
CA ALA A 96 -10.76 1.30 -10.26
C ALA A 96 -11.05 2.80 -10.39
N ILE A 97 -10.36 3.52 -11.29
CA ILE A 97 -10.64 4.94 -11.57
C ILE A 97 -12.09 5.15 -12.04
N TYR A 98 -12.62 4.19 -12.78
CA TYR A 98 -14.01 4.26 -13.31
C TYR A 98 -15.05 3.66 -12.36
N ASN A 99 -14.64 3.15 -11.20
CA ASN A 99 -15.54 2.61 -10.20
C ASN A 99 -16.18 3.76 -9.38
N PRO A 100 -17.53 3.95 -9.45
CA PRO A 100 -18.20 5.03 -8.71
C PRO A 100 -18.17 4.81 -7.17
N ALA A 101 -17.92 3.59 -6.71
CA ALA A 101 -17.78 3.29 -5.28
C ALA A 101 -16.43 3.74 -4.68
N VAL A 102 -15.51 4.24 -5.51
CA VAL A 102 -14.16 4.68 -5.13
C VAL A 102 -13.98 6.14 -5.54
N ASN A 103 -13.44 6.95 -4.63
CA ASN A 103 -13.09 8.35 -4.94
C ASN A 103 -11.63 8.71 -4.64
N VAL A 104 -10.85 7.77 -4.10
CA VAL A 104 -9.43 7.92 -3.84
C VAL A 104 -8.67 6.71 -4.39
N ILE A 105 -7.65 6.95 -5.18
CA ILE A 105 -6.71 5.93 -5.67
C ILE A 105 -5.41 6.05 -4.87
N ALA A 106 -5.04 5.01 -4.16
CA ALA A 106 -3.80 4.92 -3.40
C ALA A 106 -2.86 3.89 -4.02
N LEU A 107 -1.70 4.33 -4.47
CA LEU A 107 -0.66 3.49 -5.04
C LEU A 107 0.52 3.38 -4.08
N VAL A 108 0.93 2.16 -3.79
CA VAL A 108 2.10 1.87 -2.96
C VAL A 108 3.19 1.30 -3.86
N THR A 109 4.06 2.17 -4.33
CA THR A 109 5.11 1.84 -5.31
C THR A 109 6.25 2.86 -5.27
N ARG A 110 7.40 2.49 -5.83
CA ARG A 110 8.53 3.39 -6.13
C ARG A 110 8.70 3.60 -7.63
N ASP A 111 7.96 2.88 -8.44
CA ASP A 111 8.09 2.93 -9.89
C ASP A 111 7.46 4.22 -10.44
N THR A 112 8.32 5.04 -11.04
CA THR A 112 7.93 6.32 -11.61
C THR A 112 6.88 6.20 -12.72
N ASP A 113 6.82 5.08 -13.42
CA ASP A 113 5.88 4.86 -14.53
C ASP A 113 4.42 4.89 -14.06
N PHE A 114 4.15 4.61 -12.80
CA PHE A 114 2.81 4.76 -12.23
C PHE A 114 2.28 6.21 -12.17
N HIS A 115 3.12 7.21 -12.49
CA HIS A 115 2.64 8.58 -12.61
C HIS A 115 1.54 8.73 -13.66
N PHE A 116 1.52 7.89 -14.69
CA PHE A 116 0.45 7.87 -15.70
C PHE A 116 -0.90 7.48 -15.09
N VAL A 117 -0.92 6.50 -14.19
CA VAL A 117 -2.14 6.09 -13.47
C VAL A 117 -2.65 7.23 -12.58
N LEU A 118 -1.75 7.89 -11.85
CA LEU A 118 -2.09 9.03 -11.01
C LEU A 118 -2.67 10.19 -11.82
N LYS A 119 -2.07 10.53 -12.96
CA LYS A 119 -2.59 11.56 -13.85
C LYS A 119 -3.99 11.22 -14.35
N LYS A 120 -4.20 9.98 -14.80
CA LYS A 120 -5.52 9.54 -15.27
C LYS A 120 -6.57 9.59 -14.16
N ALA A 121 -6.22 9.20 -12.95
CA ALA A 121 -7.12 9.30 -11.80
C ALA A 121 -7.55 10.75 -11.52
N LYS A 122 -6.59 11.68 -11.54
CA LYS A 122 -6.87 13.12 -11.36
C LYS A 122 -7.75 13.68 -12.45
N GLU A 123 -7.51 13.35 -13.72
CA GLU A 123 -8.36 13.75 -14.86
C GLU A 123 -9.81 13.29 -14.66
N MET A 124 -10.01 12.12 -14.07
CA MET A 124 -11.32 11.55 -13.80
C MET A 124 -11.93 12.00 -12.46
N GLY A 125 -11.34 12.99 -11.82
CA GLY A 125 -11.86 13.59 -10.59
C GLY A 125 -11.62 12.75 -9.32
N LYS A 126 -10.71 11.77 -9.36
CA LYS A 126 -10.32 11.01 -8.17
C LYS A 126 -9.18 11.73 -7.44
N ALA A 127 -9.22 11.72 -6.11
CA ALA A 127 -8.05 12.09 -5.33
C ALA A 127 -7.00 10.98 -5.40
N THR A 128 -5.74 11.35 -5.29
CA THR A 128 -4.62 10.42 -5.45
C THR A 128 -3.67 10.48 -4.27
N ILE A 129 -3.27 9.29 -3.80
CA ILE A 129 -2.29 9.10 -2.74
C ILE A 129 -1.19 8.19 -3.27
N VAL A 130 0.06 8.55 -3.02
CA VAL A 130 1.17 7.64 -3.21
C VAL A 130 1.81 7.34 -1.85
N VAL A 131 2.12 6.06 -1.63
CA VAL A 131 2.78 5.58 -0.41
C VAL A 131 4.11 4.96 -0.79
N GLY A 132 5.15 5.31 -0.07
CA GLY A 132 6.48 4.76 -0.31
C GLY A 132 7.40 4.87 0.90
N ALA A 133 8.62 4.36 0.75
CA ALA A 133 9.66 4.54 1.76
C ALA A 133 10.22 5.97 1.69
N LYS A 134 10.64 6.52 2.84
CA LYS A 134 11.25 7.84 2.91
C LYS A 134 12.52 7.94 2.08
N GLU A 135 13.30 6.87 2.07
CA GLU A 135 14.57 6.83 1.37
C GLU A 135 14.35 6.65 -0.14
N ASN A 136 14.98 7.49 -0.95
CA ASN A 136 14.99 7.42 -2.41
C ASN A 136 13.59 7.39 -3.07
N PHE A 137 12.63 8.11 -2.49
CA PHE A 137 11.30 8.20 -3.08
C PHE A 137 11.29 9.14 -4.29
N SER A 138 10.59 8.70 -5.35
CA SER A 138 10.48 9.45 -6.60
C SER A 138 9.82 10.82 -6.42
N SER A 139 10.54 11.89 -6.79
CA SER A 139 9.96 13.24 -6.83
C SER A 139 8.83 13.36 -7.86
N ALA A 140 8.90 12.61 -8.96
CA ALA A 140 7.84 12.61 -9.97
C ALA A 140 6.53 12.05 -9.43
N LEU A 141 6.57 10.95 -8.67
CA LEU A 141 5.38 10.40 -8.01
C LEU A 141 4.83 11.37 -6.94
N ARG A 142 5.72 11.93 -6.10
CA ARG A 142 5.34 12.89 -5.06
C ARG A 142 4.66 14.12 -5.64
N ASN A 143 5.19 14.66 -6.72
CA ASN A 143 4.67 15.87 -7.34
C ASN A 143 3.42 15.64 -8.18
N THR A 144 3.17 14.40 -8.60
CA THR A 144 1.99 14.04 -9.38
C THR A 144 0.79 13.73 -8.48
N ALA A 145 0.99 13.02 -7.38
CA ALA A 145 -0.08 12.71 -6.44
C ALA A 145 -0.57 13.95 -5.67
N ASP A 146 -1.83 13.93 -5.23
CA ASP A 146 -2.36 14.98 -4.35
C ASP A 146 -1.74 14.89 -2.95
N GLU A 147 -1.42 13.68 -2.48
CA GLU A 147 -0.79 13.43 -1.18
C GLU A 147 0.27 12.33 -1.30
N ALA A 148 1.35 12.46 -0.54
CA ALA A 148 2.40 11.45 -0.43
C ALA A 148 2.62 11.05 1.04
N ILE A 149 2.46 9.75 1.32
CA ILE A 149 2.72 9.17 2.63
C ILE A 149 4.05 8.43 2.58
N LEU A 150 5.02 8.90 3.34
CA LEU A 150 6.36 8.31 3.38
C LEU A 150 6.56 7.57 4.69
N LEU A 151 6.80 6.27 4.60
CA LEU A 151 6.99 5.37 5.73
C LEU A 151 8.46 5.00 5.91
N GLU A 152 8.83 4.66 7.15
CA GLU A 152 10.12 4.04 7.42
C GLU A 152 10.08 2.58 6.97
N GLY A 153 11.09 2.14 6.21
CA GLY A 153 11.26 0.72 5.92
C GLY A 153 11.60 -0.06 7.19
N MET A 154 11.10 -1.29 7.31
CA MET A 154 11.48 -2.18 8.41
C MET A 154 12.95 -2.55 8.26
N LYS A 155 13.80 -2.12 9.21
CA LYS A 155 15.19 -2.56 9.27
C LYS A 155 15.23 -4.04 9.63
N GLU A 156 15.84 -4.88 8.81
CA GLU A 156 16.15 -6.24 9.21
C GLU A 156 17.02 -6.20 10.47
N SER A 157 16.69 -7.04 11.46
CA SER A 157 17.41 -7.19 12.73
C SER A 157 18.81 -7.82 12.53
N ARG A 158 19.61 -7.30 11.61
CA ARG A 158 20.99 -7.75 11.36
C ARG A 158 21.99 -7.24 12.38
N GLU A 159 21.59 -6.29 13.24
CA GLU A 159 22.50 -5.79 14.26
C GLU A 159 22.60 -6.68 15.52
N MET A 160 21.69 -7.62 15.74
CA MET A 160 21.76 -8.49 16.93
C MET A 160 22.66 -9.73 16.75
N GLU A 161 22.90 -10.20 15.54
CA GLU A 161 23.80 -11.35 15.34
C GLU A 161 25.30 -10.99 15.35
N ASN A 162 25.64 -9.73 15.04
CA ASN A 162 27.06 -9.31 15.04
C ASN A 162 27.57 -8.87 16.41
N LYS A 163 26.72 -8.59 17.39
CA LYS A 163 27.16 -8.32 18.78
C LYS A 163 27.38 -9.57 19.62
N GLY A 164 26.87 -10.72 19.16
CA GLY A 164 27.06 -12.00 19.84
C GLY A 164 28.37 -12.76 19.50
N ARG A 165 29.09 -12.34 18.44
CA ARG A 165 30.30 -13.02 17.97
C ARG A 165 31.62 -12.34 18.38
N ASN A 166 31.56 -11.19 19.01
CA ASN A 166 32.78 -10.48 19.45
C ASN A 166 33.05 -10.52 20.95
N ASN A 167 32.38 -11.39 21.71
CA ASN A 167 32.68 -11.67 23.12
C ASN A 167 32.84 -13.18 23.33
N GLY A 168 33.83 -13.74 22.69
CA GLY A 168 34.28 -15.10 22.91
C GLY A 168 35.79 -15.17 22.72
#